data_521362599cd42c521ec161fafba31756
#
_entry.id   521362599cd42c521ec161fafba31756
#
_cell.length_a   1.000
_cell.length_b   1.000
_cell.length_c   1.000
_cell.angle_alpha   90.00
_cell.angle_beta   90.00
_cell.angle_gamma   90.00
#
_symmetry.space_group_name_H-M   'P 1'
#
loop_
_entity.id
_entity.type
_entity.pdbx_description
1 polymer ?
#
loop_
_entity_poly.entity_id
_entity_poly.type
_entity_poly.pdbx_seq_one_letter_code
_entity_poly.pdbx_strand_id
1 'polypeptide(L)'
;FQISWKAKVARTFQNIRLFGGMTVLENLLVAQHNPLMIASGFTFLGVLGIGGYKAREAEAIEKAKFWLEKINLIDRADDPAADLPYGDQRRLEIARAMCTDPVLLCLDEPAAGLNPRESADLNELLLSIRKDIGTALLLIEHDMSVVMEISDHVVVLDYGTKIADGTPAQIQADPR
;
A
#
# COMPACT_ATOMS: atom_id res chain seq x y z
N PHE A 1 10.90 -4.57 12.47
CA PHE A 1 9.96 -3.92 13.41
C PHE A 1 10.34 -2.46 13.67
N GLN A 2 11.62 -2.15 13.97
CA GLN A 2 12.03 -0.76 14.25
C GLN A 2 12.06 0.13 12.99
N ILE A 3 12.33 -0.43 11.82
CA ILE A 3 12.38 0.31 10.55
C ILE A 3 10.96 0.77 10.14
N SER A 4 9.98 -0.11 10.19
CA SER A 4 8.60 0.24 9.84
C SER A 4 8.02 1.34 10.73
N TRP A 5 8.28 1.26 12.04
CA TRP A 5 7.72 2.21 13.00
C TRP A 5 8.46 3.55 13.06
N LYS A 6 9.81 3.50 13.17
CA LYS A 6 10.63 4.73 13.34
C LYS A 6 10.90 5.45 12.01
N ALA A 7 11.15 4.69 10.95
CA ALA A 7 11.47 5.25 9.64
C ALA A 7 10.22 5.45 8.76
N LYS A 8 9.04 5.04 9.22
CA LYS A 8 7.78 5.12 8.44
C LYS A 8 7.93 4.52 7.04
N VAL A 9 8.53 3.34 6.96
CA VAL A 9 8.66 2.58 5.72
C VAL A 9 7.67 1.42 5.73
N ALA A 10 6.81 1.36 4.73
CA ALA A 10 5.95 0.22 4.48
C ALA A 10 6.48 -0.61 3.30
N ARG A 11 6.20 -1.90 3.31
CA ARG A 11 6.55 -2.81 2.22
C ARG A 11 5.39 -3.76 1.96
N THR A 12 5.06 -3.95 0.69
CA THR A 12 4.25 -5.08 0.22
C THR A 12 5.17 -6.23 -0.18
N PHE A 13 4.60 -7.39 -0.45
CA PHE A 13 5.35 -8.57 -0.87
C PHE A 13 4.80 -9.04 -2.22
N GLN A 14 5.60 -9.81 -2.97
CA GLN A 14 5.18 -10.41 -4.22
C GLN A 14 3.89 -11.25 -4.05
N ASN A 15 3.83 -12.08 -3.01
CA ASN A 15 2.61 -12.79 -2.63
C ASN A 15 1.74 -11.91 -1.72
N ILE A 16 0.48 -11.72 -2.08
CA ILE A 16 -0.51 -10.97 -1.30
C ILE A 16 -0.65 -11.58 0.10
N ARG A 17 -0.55 -10.73 1.13
CA ARG A 17 -0.66 -11.13 2.53
C ARG A 17 -1.81 -10.40 3.22
N LEU A 18 -3.04 -10.74 2.84
CA LEU A 18 -4.25 -10.30 3.52
C LEU A 18 -4.66 -11.30 4.61
N PHE A 19 -5.41 -10.81 5.58
CA PHE A 19 -6.13 -11.65 6.53
C PHE A 19 -7.44 -12.10 5.89
N GLY A 20 -7.41 -13.25 5.20
CA GLY A 20 -8.54 -13.73 4.38
C GLY A 20 -9.83 -13.98 5.16
N GLY A 21 -9.73 -14.33 6.45
CA GLY A 21 -10.88 -14.51 7.34
C GLY A 21 -11.44 -13.21 7.94
N MET A 22 -10.84 -12.07 7.64
CA MET A 22 -11.31 -10.74 8.02
C MET A 22 -11.97 -10.04 6.83
N THR A 23 -12.85 -9.10 7.13
CA THR A 23 -13.45 -8.26 6.11
C THR A 23 -12.42 -7.31 5.47
N VAL A 24 -12.81 -6.72 4.35
CA VAL A 24 -12.02 -5.69 3.65
C VAL A 24 -11.71 -4.52 4.58
N LEU A 25 -12.71 -4.02 5.31
CA LEU A 25 -12.56 -2.94 6.30
C LEU A 25 -11.63 -3.36 7.45
N GLU A 26 -11.82 -4.55 8.03
CA GLU A 26 -11.02 -5.04 9.14
C GLU A 26 -9.54 -5.16 8.79
N ASN A 27 -9.21 -5.55 7.54
CA ASN A 27 -7.82 -5.57 7.06
C ASN A 27 -7.15 -4.20 7.13
N LEU A 28 -7.87 -3.11 6.88
CA LEU A 28 -7.34 -1.75 6.99
C LEU A 28 -7.24 -1.28 8.45
N LEU A 29 -8.20 -1.67 9.29
CA LEU A 29 -8.19 -1.32 10.71
C LEU A 29 -7.04 -2.00 11.47
N VAL A 30 -6.73 -3.26 11.15
CA VAL A 30 -5.60 -3.99 11.76
C VAL A 30 -4.27 -3.29 11.51
N ALA A 31 -4.07 -2.65 10.36
CA ALA A 31 -2.85 -1.89 10.07
C ALA A 31 -2.66 -0.69 11.01
N GLN A 32 -3.75 -0.19 11.59
CA GLN A 32 -3.79 0.94 12.50
C GLN A 32 -3.78 0.52 13.98
N HIS A 33 -3.56 -0.77 14.26
CA HIS A 33 -3.65 -1.34 15.60
C HIS A 33 -2.71 -0.66 16.62
N ASN A 34 -1.47 -0.35 16.25
CA ASN A 34 -0.51 0.25 17.19
C ASN A 34 -0.95 1.62 17.74
N PRO A 35 -1.39 2.59 16.93
CA PRO A 35 -1.98 3.84 17.43
C PRO A 35 -3.21 3.62 18.32
N LEU A 36 -4.07 2.67 17.96
CA LEU A 36 -5.27 2.33 18.72
C LEU A 36 -4.92 1.70 20.08
N MET A 37 -3.95 0.80 20.12
CA MET A 37 -3.46 0.17 21.37
C MET A 37 -2.84 1.18 22.33
N ILE A 38 -2.04 2.12 21.82
CA ILE A 38 -1.45 3.20 22.64
C ILE A 38 -2.56 4.09 23.21
N ALA A 39 -3.58 4.41 22.41
CA ALA A 39 -4.71 5.24 22.84
C ALA A 39 -5.59 4.54 23.89
N SER A 40 -5.69 3.20 23.87
CA SER A 40 -6.44 2.43 24.86
C SER A 40 -5.73 2.28 26.22
N GLY A 41 -4.51 2.79 26.36
CA GLY A 41 -3.73 2.72 27.61
C GLY A 41 -3.55 1.28 28.10
N PHE A 42 -3.25 0.35 27.19
CA PHE A 42 -3.12 -1.08 27.51
C PHE A 42 -4.35 -1.66 28.23
N THR A 43 -5.49 -1.69 27.54
CA THR A 43 -6.71 -2.49 27.86
C THR A 43 -7.61 -2.03 29.02
N PHE A 44 -7.12 -1.40 30.08
CA PHE A 44 -7.97 -1.09 31.24
C PHE A 44 -8.84 0.15 31.06
N LEU A 45 -8.32 1.20 30.43
CA LEU A 45 -9.07 2.43 30.14
C LEU A 45 -10.01 2.31 28.93
N GLY A 46 -9.69 1.43 27.97
CA GLY A 46 -10.53 1.12 26.83
C GLY A 46 -11.85 0.44 27.21
N VAL A 47 -11.83 -0.45 28.21
CA VAL A 47 -13.02 -1.14 28.75
C VAL A 47 -13.96 -0.14 29.45
N LEU A 48 -13.42 0.91 30.08
CA LEU A 48 -14.19 1.92 30.77
C LEU A 48 -14.70 3.06 29.85
N GLY A 49 -14.34 3.03 28.54
CA GLY A 49 -14.74 4.07 27.59
C GLY A 49 -14.19 5.46 27.92
N ILE A 50 -13.16 5.56 28.77
CA ILE A 50 -12.55 6.78 29.26
C ILE A 50 -11.25 7.03 28.48
N GLY A 51 -11.10 8.21 27.86
CA GLY A 51 -9.83 8.68 27.32
C GLY A 51 -9.60 8.45 25.84
N GLY A 52 -10.29 9.16 24.97
CA GLY A 52 -9.88 9.34 23.56
C GLY A 52 -9.95 8.11 22.63
N TYR A 53 -10.23 6.91 23.15
CA TYR A 53 -10.30 5.69 22.34
C TYR A 53 -11.35 5.80 21.22
N LYS A 54 -12.58 6.25 21.57
CA LYS A 54 -13.67 6.41 20.59
C LYS A 54 -13.31 7.41 19.48
N ALA A 55 -12.60 8.49 19.82
CA ALA A 55 -12.15 9.47 18.81
C ALA A 55 -11.12 8.87 17.87
N ARG A 56 -10.16 8.11 18.40
CA ARG A 56 -9.13 7.42 17.62
C ARG A 56 -9.68 6.28 16.77
N GLU A 57 -10.66 5.56 17.29
CA GLU A 57 -11.38 4.53 16.55
C GLU A 57 -12.15 5.17 15.37
N ALA A 58 -12.84 6.29 15.59
CA ALA A 58 -13.49 7.02 14.53
C ALA A 58 -12.50 7.53 13.47
N GLU A 59 -11.35 8.09 13.88
CA GLU A 59 -10.28 8.49 12.96
C GLU A 59 -9.75 7.30 12.12
N ALA A 60 -9.57 6.14 12.74
CA ALA A 60 -9.11 4.94 12.05
C ALA A 60 -10.13 4.43 11.03
N ILE A 61 -11.42 4.49 11.37
CA ILE A 61 -12.51 4.13 10.47
C ILE A 61 -12.59 5.10 9.30
N GLU A 62 -12.52 6.41 9.53
CA GLU A 62 -12.56 7.42 8.47
C GLU A 62 -11.32 7.28 7.53
N LYS A 63 -10.15 7.00 8.06
CA LYS A 63 -8.97 6.70 7.24
C LYS A 63 -9.17 5.43 6.41
N ALA A 64 -9.72 4.37 6.99
CA ALA A 64 -10.01 3.15 6.27
C ALA A 64 -11.03 3.38 5.15
N LYS A 65 -12.11 4.14 5.41
CA LYS A 65 -13.09 4.53 4.38
C LYS A 65 -12.45 5.32 3.25
N PHE A 66 -11.65 6.34 3.57
CA PHE A 66 -10.91 7.10 2.56
C PHE A 66 -10.12 6.20 1.61
N TRP A 67 -9.40 5.21 2.16
CA TRP A 67 -8.64 4.27 1.33
C TRP A 67 -9.54 3.32 0.56
N LEU A 68 -10.66 2.86 1.13
CA LEU A 68 -11.64 2.02 0.43
C LEU A 68 -12.29 2.75 -0.75
N GLU A 69 -12.63 4.02 -0.59
CA GLU A 69 -13.12 4.87 -1.67
C GLU A 69 -12.06 5.03 -2.76
N LYS A 70 -10.80 5.32 -2.37
CA LYS A 70 -9.68 5.52 -3.30
C LYS A 70 -9.35 4.28 -4.15
N ILE A 71 -9.59 3.08 -3.63
CA ILE A 71 -9.41 1.82 -4.35
C ILE A 71 -10.71 1.23 -4.93
N ASN A 72 -11.82 1.96 -4.85
CA ASN A 72 -13.15 1.55 -5.32
C ASN A 72 -13.68 0.24 -4.67
N LEU A 73 -13.45 0.06 -3.36
CA LEU A 73 -13.91 -1.10 -2.60
C LEU A 73 -14.82 -0.74 -1.41
N ILE A 74 -15.32 0.50 -1.34
CA ILE A 74 -16.17 0.94 -0.21
C ILE A 74 -17.46 0.12 -0.12
N ASP A 75 -18.08 -0.23 -1.23
CA ASP A 75 -19.31 -1.04 -1.29
C ASP A 75 -19.10 -2.51 -0.90
N ARG A 76 -17.83 -2.93 -0.78
CA ARG A 76 -17.41 -4.27 -0.40
C ARG A 76 -16.72 -4.32 0.97
N ALA A 77 -16.88 -3.26 1.78
CA ALA A 77 -16.20 -3.10 3.07
C ALA A 77 -16.43 -4.28 4.02
N ASP A 78 -17.62 -4.88 3.99
CA ASP A 78 -18.05 -5.97 4.85
C ASP A 78 -17.81 -7.37 4.24
N ASP A 79 -17.36 -7.45 2.97
CA ASP A 79 -17.04 -8.71 2.31
C ASP A 79 -15.76 -9.32 2.91
N PRO A 80 -15.66 -10.67 2.96
CA PRO A 80 -14.40 -11.33 3.28
C PRO A 80 -13.30 -10.96 2.26
N ALA A 81 -12.12 -10.60 2.73
CA ALA A 81 -11.02 -10.20 1.84
C ALA A 81 -10.59 -11.33 0.89
N ALA A 82 -10.78 -12.59 1.29
CA ALA A 82 -10.50 -13.75 0.44
C ALA A 82 -11.42 -13.87 -0.79
N ASP A 83 -12.61 -13.28 -0.76
CA ASP A 83 -13.62 -13.36 -1.82
C ASP A 83 -13.43 -12.27 -2.89
N LEU A 84 -12.44 -11.40 -2.71
CA LEU A 84 -12.09 -10.39 -3.70
C LEU A 84 -11.35 -11.01 -4.90
N PRO A 85 -11.57 -10.49 -6.13
CA PRO A 85 -10.69 -10.75 -7.26
C PRO A 85 -9.24 -10.38 -6.94
N TYR A 86 -8.29 -11.04 -7.62
CA TYR A 86 -6.86 -10.87 -7.33
C TYR A 86 -6.38 -9.41 -7.43
N GLY A 87 -6.82 -8.67 -8.45
CA GLY A 87 -6.48 -7.25 -8.61
C GLY A 87 -7.00 -6.38 -7.45
N ASP A 88 -8.21 -6.69 -6.94
CA ASP A 88 -8.79 -6.00 -5.79
C ASP A 88 -8.03 -6.33 -4.50
N GLN A 89 -7.63 -7.59 -4.33
CA GLN A 89 -6.79 -7.99 -3.19
C GLN A 89 -5.45 -7.24 -3.20
N ARG A 90 -4.84 -7.04 -4.38
CA ARG A 90 -3.59 -6.29 -4.53
C ARG A 90 -3.79 -4.81 -4.15
N ARG A 91 -4.87 -4.17 -4.62
CA ARG A 91 -5.19 -2.80 -4.25
C ARG A 91 -5.47 -2.66 -2.74
N LEU A 92 -6.18 -3.62 -2.15
CA LEU A 92 -6.44 -3.66 -0.70
C LEU A 92 -5.14 -3.80 0.11
N GLU A 93 -4.17 -4.62 -0.34
CA GLU A 93 -2.87 -4.76 0.32
C GLU A 93 -2.10 -3.43 0.34
N ILE A 94 -2.11 -2.69 -0.77
CA ILE A 94 -1.49 -1.37 -0.87
C ILE A 94 -2.21 -0.37 0.05
N ALA A 95 -3.54 -0.31 0.01
CA ALA A 95 -4.33 0.56 0.88
C ALA A 95 -4.06 0.27 2.36
N ARG A 96 -3.94 -1.01 2.73
CA ARG A 96 -3.56 -1.42 4.09
C ARG A 96 -2.18 -0.92 4.49
N ALA A 97 -1.19 -0.99 3.60
CA ALA A 97 0.14 -0.44 3.85
C ALA A 97 0.07 1.08 4.03
N MET A 98 -0.73 1.78 3.23
CA MET A 98 -0.91 3.24 3.30
C MET A 98 -1.64 3.69 4.57
N CYS A 99 -2.48 2.86 5.20
CA CYS A 99 -3.07 3.16 6.50
C CYS A 99 -2.04 3.36 7.63
N THR A 100 -0.77 3.01 7.42
CA THR A 100 0.33 3.25 8.38
C THR A 100 1.00 4.61 8.21
N ASP A 101 0.53 5.48 7.30
CA ASP A 101 1.10 6.78 6.92
C ASP A 101 2.61 6.69 6.60
N PRO A 102 3.02 5.85 5.66
CA PRO A 102 4.43 5.69 5.33
C PRO A 102 4.96 6.91 4.57
N VAL A 103 6.23 7.26 4.80
CA VAL A 103 6.96 8.23 3.98
C VAL A 103 7.58 7.56 2.74
N LEU A 104 7.78 6.24 2.82
CA LEU A 104 8.27 5.40 1.72
C LEU A 104 7.47 4.11 1.68
N LEU A 105 6.92 3.79 0.51
CA LEU A 105 6.27 2.51 0.20
C LEU A 105 7.14 1.72 -0.77
N CYS A 106 7.60 0.54 -0.34
CA CYS A 106 8.36 -0.39 -1.16
C CYS A 106 7.39 -1.43 -1.74
N LEU A 107 7.37 -1.58 -3.05
CA LEU A 107 6.50 -2.47 -3.81
C LEU A 107 7.35 -3.49 -4.55
N ASP A 108 7.04 -4.77 -4.36
CA ASP A 108 7.76 -5.90 -4.94
C ASP A 108 6.85 -6.60 -5.96
N GLU A 109 7.09 -6.37 -7.25
CA GLU A 109 6.31 -6.85 -8.39
C GLU A 109 4.78 -6.67 -8.19
N PRO A 110 4.29 -5.44 -7.94
CA PRO A 110 2.88 -5.24 -7.65
C PRO A 110 1.94 -5.52 -8.83
N ALA A 111 2.43 -5.45 -10.07
CA ALA A 111 1.66 -5.73 -11.27
C ALA A 111 1.65 -7.22 -11.66
N ALA A 112 2.43 -8.08 -10.96
CA ALA A 112 2.51 -9.50 -11.31
C ALA A 112 1.13 -10.19 -11.22
N GLY A 113 0.72 -10.85 -12.31
CA GLY A 113 -0.54 -11.59 -12.39
C GLY A 113 -1.78 -10.74 -12.66
N LEU A 114 -1.64 -9.44 -12.84
CA LEU A 114 -2.73 -8.54 -13.23
C LEU A 114 -2.95 -8.57 -14.75
N ASN A 115 -4.20 -8.38 -15.16
CA ASN A 115 -4.51 -8.10 -16.55
C ASN A 115 -4.20 -6.63 -16.92
N PRO A 116 -4.17 -6.23 -18.20
CA PRO A 116 -3.80 -4.87 -18.61
C PRO A 116 -4.66 -3.78 -17.99
N ARG A 117 -5.95 -4.02 -17.76
CA ARG A 117 -6.85 -3.05 -17.13
C ARG A 117 -6.53 -2.91 -15.64
N GLU A 118 -6.34 -4.01 -14.94
CA GLU A 118 -5.97 -4.01 -13.52
C GLU A 118 -4.61 -3.34 -13.30
N SER A 119 -3.66 -3.53 -14.23
CA SER A 119 -2.36 -2.84 -14.19
C SER A 119 -2.50 -1.33 -14.38
N ALA A 120 -3.38 -0.88 -15.30
CA ALA A 120 -3.66 0.53 -15.46
C ALA A 120 -4.31 1.15 -14.21
N ASP A 121 -5.30 0.48 -13.63
CA ASP A 121 -5.94 0.90 -12.37
C ASP A 121 -4.92 0.97 -11.22
N LEU A 122 -3.99 0.03 -11.16
CA LEU A 122 -2.89 0.04 -10.19
C LEU A 122 -1.94 1.23 -10.42
N ASN A 123 -1.56 1.52 -11.66
CA ASN A 123 -0.71 2.64 -12.02
C ASN A 123 -1.34 3.97 -11.60
N GLU A 124 -2.63 4.16 -11.87
CA GLU A 124 -3.38 5.34 -11.42
C GLU A 124 -3.35 5.49 -9.91
N LEU A 125 -3.57 4.39 -9.16
CA LEU A 125 -3.49 4.39 -7.71
C LEU A 125 -2.09 4.82 -7.22
N LEU A 126 -1.03 4.23 -7.77
CA LEU A 126 0.36 4.55 -7.39
C LEU A 126 0.72 6.00 -7.70
N LEU A 127 0.33 6.51 -8.87
CA LEU A 127 0.50 7.91 -9.24
C LEU A 127 -0.23 8.85 -8.28
N SER A 128 -1.47 8.49 -7.86
CA SER A 128 -2.22 9.30 -6.90
C SER A 128 -1.59 9.29 -5.51
N ILE A 129 -1.05 8.16 -5.06
CA ILE A 129 -0.30 8.06 -3.80
C ILE A 129 0.90 9.02 -3.82
N ARG A 130 1.66 9.02 -4.91
CA ARG A 130 2.82 9.89 -5.07
C ARG A 130 2.44 11.38 -5.12
N LYS A 131 1.46 11.74 -5.95
CA LYS A 131 1.11 13.15 -6.23
C LYS A 131 0.26 13.80 -5.15
N ASP A 132 -0.77 13.09 -4.66
CA ASP A 132 -1.77 13.67 -3.77
C ASP A 132 -1.37 13.53 -2.30
N ILE A 133 -0.68 12.43 -1.95
CA ILE A 133 -0.31 12.10 -0.58
C ILE A 133 1.15 12.43 -0.30
N GLY A 134 2.00 12.42 -1.33
CA GLY A 134 3.43 12.75 -1.22
C GLY A 134 4.29 11.62 -0.64
N THR A 135 3.79 10.37 -0.66
CA THR A 135 4.57 9.19 -0.27
C THR A 135 5.55 8.82 -1.39
N ALA A 136 6.81 8.66 -1.06
CA ALA A 136 7.81 8.15 -1.99
C ALA A 136 7.55 6.66 -2.30
N LEU A 137 7.75 6.27 -3.56
CA LEU A 137 7.58 4.88 -4.00
C LEU A 137 8.93 4.31 -4.42
N LEU A 138 9.24 3.11 -3.94
CA LEU A 138 10.33 2.27 -4.44
C LEU A 138 9.69 1.03 -5.08
N LEU A 139 9.80 0.92 -6.39
CA LEU A 139 9.18 -0.14 -7.17
C LEU A 139 10.25 -1.11 -7.67
N ILE A 140 10.03 -2.40 -7.49
CA ILE A 140 10.77 -3.47 -8.16
C ILE A 140 9.80 -4.08 -9.16
N GLU A 141 10.11 -3.99 -10.43
CA GLU A 141 9.26 -4.49 -11.52
C GLU A 141 10.11 -4.94 -12.70
N HIS A 142 9.55 -5.85 -13.48
CA HIS A 142 10.10 -6.33 -14.74
C HIS A 142 9.20 -5.99 -15.95
N ASP A 143 7.98 -5.49 -15.71
CA ASP A 143 7.12 -4.95 -16.75
C ASP A 143 7.53 -3.51 -17.06
N MET A 144 8.23 -3.36 -18.20
CA MET A 144 8.77 -2.07 -18.62
C MET A 144 7.68 -1.03 -18.90
N SER A 145 6.45 -1.44 -19.26
CA SER A 145 5.36 -0.50 -19.49
C SER A 145 4.96 0.20 -18.19
N VAL A 146 4.85 -0.55 -17.10
CA VAL A 146 4.58 -0.02 -15.75
C VAL A 146 5.73 0.88 -15.29
N VAL A 147 6.99 0.39 -15.40
CA VAL A 147 8.17 1.15 -14.95
C VAL A 147 8.27 2.50 -15.65
N MET A 148 8.13 2.52 -16.98
CA MET A 148 8.29 3.74 -17.77
C MET A 148 7.17 4.75 -17.56
N GLU A 149 5.97 4.29 -17.20
CA GLU A 149 4.81 5.16 -16.97
C GLU A 149 4.86 5.88 -15.62
N ILE A 150 5.27 5.17 -14.55
CA ILE A 150 5.12 5.71 -13.19
C ILE A 150 6.41 6.18 -12.54
N SER A 151 7.59 5.83 -13.08
CA SER A 151 8.88 6.15 -12.47
C SER A 151 9.41 7.53 -12.90
N ASP A 152 10.03 8.25 -11.95
CA ASP A 152 10.81 9.46 -12.24
C ASP A 152 12.27 9.09 -12.52
N HIS A 153 12.74 8.00 -11.92
CA HIS A 153 14.10 7.51 -12.00
C HIS A 153 14.14 5.99 -12.02
N VAL A 154 14.97 5.40 -12.88
CA VAL A 154 15.08 3.96 -13.07
C VAL A 154 16.52 3.53 -12.89
N VAL A 155 16.72 2.47 -12.13
CA VAL A 155 18.00 1.77 -11.99
C VAL A 155 17.83 0.36 -12.55
N VAL A 156 18.61 0.02 -13.56
CA VAL A 156 18.57 -1.31 -14.19
C VAL A 156 19.67 -2.20 -13.62
N LEU A 157 19.25 -3.37 -13.14
CA LEU A 157 20.16 -4.38 -12.58
C LEU A 157 20.17 -5.61 -13.47
N ASP A 158 21.38 -6.14 -13.74
CA ASP A 158 21.59 -7.42 -14.40
C ASP A 158 22.54 -8.27 -13.54
N TYR A 159 22.09 -9.46 -13.11
CA TYR A 159 22.80 -10.32 -12.17
C TYR A 159 23.42 -9.59 -10.96
N GLY A 160 22.68 -8.62 -10.40
CA GLY A 160 23.11 -7.84 -9.23
C GLY A 160 24.09 -6.70 -9.56
N THR A 161 24.46 -6.51 -10.82
CA THR A 161 25.29 -5.39 -11.29
C THR A 161 24.41 -4.30 -11.87
N LYS A 162 24.65 -3.04 -11.45
CA LYS A 162 23.97 -1.89 -12.04
C LYS A 162 24.51 -1.65 -13.45
N ILE A 163 23.67 -1.80 -14.47
CA ILE A 163 24.02 -1.62 -15.87
C ILE A 163 23.53 -0.28 -16.47
N ALA A 164 22.45 0.29 -15.91
CA ALA A 164 21.97 1.61 -16.33
C ALA A 164 21.34 2.34 -15.14
N ASP A 165 21.29 3.68 -15.23
CA ASP A 165 20.81 4.58 -14.17
C ASP A 165 20.42 5.93 -14.78
N GLY A 166 19.13 6.31 -14.71
CA GLY A 166 18.66 7.55 -15.31
C GLY A 166 17.14 7.70 -15.32
N THR A 167 16.66 8.69 -16.03
CA THR A 167 15.23 8.85 -16.29
C THR A 167 14.71 7.77 -17.25
N PRO A 168 13.40 7.47 -17.28
CA PRO A 168 12.83 6.53 -18.25
C PRO A 168 13.27 6.78 -19.70
N ALA A 169 13.28 8.05 -20.13
CA ALA A 169 13.70 8.41 -21.48
C ALA A 169 15.20 8.13 -21.75
N GLN A 170 16.06 8.32 -20.74
CA GLN A 170 17.49 7.98 -20.86
C GLN A 170 17.71 6.47 -20.92
N ILE A 171 16.95 5.70 -20.15
CA ILE A 171 17.03 4.22 -20.16
C ILE A 171 16.57 3.66 -21.50
N GLN A 172 15.48 4.20 -22.09
CA GLN A 172 15.00 3.78 -23.42
C GLN A 172 16.00 4.09 -24.54
N ALA A 173 16.80 5.12 -24.38
CA ALA A 173 17.82 5.52 -25.38
C ALA A 173 19.17 4.84 -25.17
N ASP A 174 19.37 4.11 -24.08
CA ASP A 174 20.63 3.40 -23.80
C ASP A 174 20.76 2.17 -24.71
N PRO A 175 21.84 2.05 -25.50
CA PRO A 175 22.01 0.95 -26.45
C PRO A 175 22.42 -0.41 -25.79
N ARG A 176 22.58 -0.45 -24.47
CA ARG A 176 22.97 -1.64 -23.71
C ARG A 176 21.83 -2.52 -23.31
#